data_606565bed3cc7ff1f24fcfe7917c2726
#
_entry.id   606565bed3cc7ff1f24fcfe7917c2726
#
_cell.length_a   1.000
_cell.length_b   1.000
_cell.length_c   1.000
_cell.angle_alpha   90.00
_cell.angle_beta   90.00
_cell.angle_gamma   90.00
#
_symmetry.space_group_name_H-M   'P 1'
#
loop_
_entity.id
_entity.type
_entity.pdbx_description
1 polymer ?
#
loop_
_entity_poly.entity_id
_entity_poly.type
_entity_poly.pdbx_seq_one_letter_code
_entity_poly.pdbx_strand_id
1 'polypeptide(L)'
;MLGSVLKGSLVTLAPIEPEHLPTFCRWLADPEVTQFLSHQNPYTLKEEEKWFEEVTRSERDIIWGIFVQDAHVGSIGITRIDWRNRRGVTGILIGDRSWWRRGVAGEAMRLRSRYAFEELGLEKLVTYVNEGNVASRRALEHAGYQTVGMHRHHEWQHGQWSDVWVGELLRETWRAQQID
;
A
#
# COMPACT_ATOMS: atom_id res chain seq x y z
N MET A 1 -6.61 -7.77 10.03
CA MET A 1 -7.23 -8.84 9.19
C MET A 1 -6.36 -9.11 7.96
N LEU A 2 -6.31 -10.36 7.53
CA LEU A 2 -5.79 -10.70 6.21
C LEU A 2 -6.93 -10.57 5.19
N GLY A 3 -6.64 -10.00 4.02
CA GLY A 3 -7.65 -9.80 2.99
C GLY A 3 -7.98 -11.08 2.21
N SER A 4 -9.16 -11.12 1.59
CA SER A 4 -9.56 -12.20 0.67
C SER A 4 -8.64 -12.28 -0.54
N VAL A 5 -8.56 -13.45 -1.20
CA VAL A 5 -7.79 -13.59 -2.44
C VAL A 5 -8.46 -12.80 -3.56
N LEU A 6 -7.71 -11.87 -4.18
CA LEU A 6 -8.17 -11.05 -5.31
C LEU A 6 -7.27 -11.34 -6.51
N LYS A 7 -7.85 -11.82 -7.59
CA LYS A 7 -7.11 -12.18 -8.82
C LYS A 7 -7.25 -11.08 -9.87
N GLY A 8 -6.13 -10.60 -10.37
CA GLY A 8 -6.00 -9.76 -11.54
C GLY A 8 -5.44 -10.52 -12.74
N SER A 9 -5.04 -9.80 -13.77
CA SER A 9 -4.40 -10.37 -14.97
C SER A 9 -2.90 -10.59 -14.76
N LEU A 10 -2.24 -9.70 -14.06
CA LEU A 10 -0.80 -9.72 -13.77
C LEU A 10 -0.52 -10.14 -12.34
N VAL A 11 -1.32 -9.65 -11.37
CA VAL A 11 -1.09 -9.85 -9.95
C VAL A 11 -2.22 -10.61 -9.26
N THR A 12 -1.88 -11.36 -8.22
CA THR A 12 -2.81 -11.88 -7.22
C THR A 12 -2.51 -11.19 -5.89
N LEU A 13 -3.54 -10.66 -5.24
CA LEU A 13 -3.47 -10.25 -3.85
C LEU A 13 -3.95 -11.41 -3.00
N ALA A 14 -3.14 -11.85 -2.06
CA ALA A 14 -3.47 -12.98 -1.19
C ALA A 14 -3.00 -12.72 0.25
N PRO A 15 -3.53 -13.45 1.24
CA PRO A 15 -3.05 -13.36 2.61
C PRO A 15 -1.54 -13.56 2.69
N ILE A 16 -0.92 -12.81 3.60
CA ILE A 16 0.48 -13.02 3.99
C ILE A 16 0.49 -14.18 4.97
N GLU A 17 1.49 -15.06 4.84
CA GLU A 17 1.74 -16.17 5.75
C GLU A 17 3.10 -15.98 6.46
N PRO A 18 3.36 -16.63 7.59
CA PRO A 18 4.61 -16.49 8.33
C PRO A 18 5.87 -16.75 7.49
N GLU A 19 5.80 -17.65 6.51
CA GLU A 19 6.89 -17.95 5.57
C GLU A 19 7.32 -16.77 4.68
N HIS A 20 6.47 -15.76 4.54
CA HIS A 20 6.78 -14.55 3.77
C HIS A 20 7.59 -13.51 4.57
N LEU A 21 7.59 -13.58 5.92
CA LEU A 21 8.22 -12.57 6.78
C LEU A 21 9.72 -12.41 6.56
N PRO A 22 10.52 -13.47 6.35
CA PRO A 22 11.93 -13.29 6.01
C PRO A 22 12.17 -12.48 4.73
N THR A 23 11.21 -12.50 3.81
CA THR A 23 11.27 -11.69 2.57
C THR A 23 11.04 -10.22 2.86
N PHE A 24 10.11 -9.88 3.76
CA PHE A 24 9.93 -8.50 4.23
C PHE A 24 11.20 -7.97 4.89
N CYS A 25 11.83 -8.73 5.79
CA CYS A 25 13.10 -8.33 6.41
C CYS A 25 14.18 -8.00 5.37
N ARG A 26 14.30 -8.79 4.29
CA ARG A 26 15.26 -8.51 3.21
C ARG A 26 14.93 -7.21 2.47
N TRP A 27 13.65 -6.97 2.14
CA TRP A 27 13.23 -5.73 1.47
C TRP A 27 13.43 -4.50 2.35
N LEU A 28 13.09 -4.60 3.64
CA LEU A 28 13.22 -3.49 4.58
C LEU A 28 14.69 -3.23 4.99
N ALA A 29 15.60 -4.13 4.66
CA ALA A 29 17.06 -3.92 4.77
C ALA A 29 17.68 -3.30 3.51
N ASP A 30 16.94 -3.20 2.39
CA ASP A 30 17.43 -2.59 1.15
C ASP A 30 17.15 -1.07 1.15
N PRO A 31 18.20 -0.22 1.17
CA PRO A 31 18.03 1.24 1.18
C PRO A 31 17.28 1.80 -0.04
N GLU A 32 17.36 1.14 -1.20
CA GLU A 32 16.63 1.58 -2.39
C GLU A 32 15.12 1.29 -2.26
N VAL A 33 14.75 0.22 -1.57
CA VAL A 33 13.35 -0.12 -1.29
C VAL A 33 12.78 0.81 -0.22
N THR A 34 13.57 1.15 0.79
CA THR A 34 13.11 1.91 1.96
C THR A 34 13.29 3.42 1.84
N GLN A 35 13.93 3.93 0.79
CA GLN A 35 14.31 5.34 0.64
C GLN A 35 13.17 6.35 0.87
N PHE A 36 11.93 5.94 0.64
CA PHE A 36 10.73 6.80 0.81
C PHE A 36 9.77 6.26 1.88
N LEU A 37 10.17 5.26 2.64
CA LEU A 37 9.38 4.79 3.78
C LEU A 37 9.69 5.67 5.00
N SER A 38 8.66 5.95 5.80
CA SER A 38 8.82 6.70 7.05
C SER A 38 9.69 5.98 8.08
N HIS A 39 9.83 4.66 7.96
CA HIS A 39 10.71 3.84 8.77
C HIS A 39 11.90 3.37 7.92
N GLN A 40 13.13 3.67 8.38
CA GLN A 40 14.36 3.44 7.62
C GLN A 40 15.29 2.39 8.24
N ASN A 41 14.99 1.91 9.45
CA ASN A 41 15.79 0.89 10.09
C ASN A 41 15.37 -0.50 9.64
N PRO A 42 16.31 -1.42 9.40
CA PRO A 42 15.97 -2.81 9.13
C PRO A 42 15.21 -3.42 10.30
N TYR A 43 14.22 -4.23 9.98
CA TYR A 43 13.50 -5.00 10.98
C TYR A 43 14.13 -6.37 11.17
N THR A 44 14.18 -6.84 12.41
CA THR A 44 14.47 -8.24 12.73
C THR A 44 13.27 -9.10 12.42
N LEU A 45 13.49 -10.39 12.20
CA LEU A 45 12.38 -11.35 11.99
C LEU A 45 11.38 -11.33 13.16
N LYS A 46 11.87 -11.16 14.39
CA LYS A 46 11.02 -11.07 15.59
C LYS A 46 10.09 -9.83 15.59
N GLU A 47 10.56 -8.72 15.06
CA GLU A 47 9.74 -7.52 14.91
C GLU A 47 8.68 -7.69 13.82
N GLU A 48 9.03 -8.36 12.70
CA GLU A 48 8.08 -8.72 11.65
C GLU A 48 7.04 -9.75 12.13
N GLU A 49 7.43 -10.73 12.92
CA GLU A 49 6.50 -11.68 13.57
C GLU A 49 5.49 -10.95 14.47
N LYS A 50 5.97 -10.00 15.28
CA LYS A 50 5.10 -9.18 16.13
C LYS A 50 4.14 -8.32 15.30
N TRP A 51 4.65 -7.66 14.26
CA TRP A 51 3.81 -6.90 13.33
C TRP A 51 2.74 -7.80 12.68
N PHE A 52 3.11 -9.00 12.25
CA PHE A 52 2.19 -9.96 11.65
C PHE A 52 1.08 -10.37 12.63
N GLU A 53 1.41 -10.65 13.90
CA GLU A 53 0.42 -10.92 14.93
C GLU A 53 -0.54 -9.74 15.16
N GLU A 54 -0.02 -8.51 15.18
CA GLU A 54 -0.83 -7.30 15.35
C GLU A 54 -1.80 -7.12 14.17
N VAL A 55 -1.31 -7.25 12.94
CA VAL A 55 -2.13 -7.11 11.72
C VAL A 55 -3.20 -8.19 11.62
N THR A 56 -2.87 -9.44 11.94
CA THR A 56 -3.86 -10.54 11.88
C THR A 56 -5.00 -10.36 12.87
N ARG A 57 -4.76 -9.72 14.02
CA ARG A 57 -5.77 -9.42 15.03
C ARG A 57 -6.50 -8.09 14.82
N SER A 58 -5.96 -7.22 13.95
CA SER A 58 -6.53 -5.90 13.74
C SER A 58 -7.90 -5.98 13.06
N GLU A 59 -8.86 -5.21 13.56
CA GLU A 59 -10.16 -5.00 12.93
C GLU A 59 -10.19 -3.76 12.02
N ARG A 60 -9.07 -3.02 11.96
CA ARG A 60 -8.96 -1.75 11.25
C ARG A 60 -7.89 -1.75 10.16
N ASP A 61 -7.20 -2.87 9.98
CA ASP A 61 -6.16 -3.01 8.98
C ASP A 61 -6.40 -4.28 8.17
N ILE A 62 -6.29 -4.17 6.85
CA ILE A 62 -6.37 -5.28 5.91
C ILE A 62 -5.13 -5.23 5.05
N ILE A 63 -4.32 -6.28 5.10
CA ILE A 63 -3.06 -6.38 4.37
C ILE A 63 -3.07 -7.60 3.48
N TRP A 64 -2.48 -7.44 2.30
CA TRP A 64 -2.22 -8.50 1.32
C TRP A 64 -0.75 -8.55 0.95
N GLY A 65 -0.26 -9.73 0.68
CA GLY A 65 0.90 -9.94 -0.18
C GLY A 65 0.52 -9.71 -1.65
N ILE A 66 1.44 -9.18 -2.41
CA ILE A 66 1.33 -9.06 -3.88
C ILE A 66 2.14 -10.19 -4.48
N PHE A 67 1.50 -11.00 -5.32
CA PHE A 67 2.12 -12.16 -5.98
C PHE A 67 2.03 -12.01 -7.50
N VAL A 68 3.12 -12.36 -8.18
CA VAL A 68 3.18 -12.47 -9.65
C VAL A 68 3.75 -13.85 -9.98
N GLN A 69 2.99 -14.67 -10.70
CA GLN A 69 3.39 -16.06 -11.01
C GLN A 69 3.84 -16.83 -9.74
N ASP A 70 3.08 -16.70 -8.65
CA ASP A 70 3.33 -17.27 -7.33
C ASP A 70 4.56 -16.70 -6.58
N ALA A 71 5.34 -15.82 -7.19
CA ALA A 71 6.41 -15.11 -6.50
C ALA A 71 5.87 -13.97 -5.65
N HIS A 72 6.22 -13.93 -4.36
CA HIS A 72 5.91 -12.82 -3.47
C HIS A 72 6.79 -11.62 -3.82
N VAL A 73 6.19 -10.52 -4.30
CA VAL A 73 6.92 -9.36 -4.85
C VAL A 73 6.68 -8.05 -4.09
N GLY A 74 5.73 -8.04 -3.16
CA GLY A 74 5.40 -6.83 -2.42
C GLY A 74 4.24 -7.01 -1.45
N SER A 75 3.79 -5.91 -0.88
CA SER A 75 2.60 -5.85 -0.04
C SER A 75 1.75 -4.62 -0.31
N ILE A 76 0.47 -4.71 -0.02
CA ILE A 76 -0.49 -3.63 -0.18
C ILE A 76 -1.54 -3.71 0.92
N GLY A 77 -2.05 -2.57 1.37
CA GLY A 77 -3.03 -2.59 2.43
C GLY A 77 -3.98 -1.41 2.46
N ILE A 78 -5.00 -1.57 3.30
CA ILE A 78 -5.86 -0.52 3.80
C ILE A 78 -5.71 -0.55 5.32
N THR A 79 -5.25 0.54 5.90
CA THR A 79 -4.99 0.64 7.33
C THR A 79 -5.80 1.75 7.97
N ARG A 80 -5.87 1.75 9.30
CA ARG A 80 -6.60 2.77 10.06
C ARG A 80 -8.03 2.96 9.56
N ILE A 81 -8.72 1.86 9.20
CA ILE A 81 -10.10 1.92 8.73
C ILE A 81 -10.98 2.53 9.80
N ASP A 82 -11.66 3.61 9.44
CA ASP A 82 -12.69 4.26 10.24
C ASP A 82 -14.05 3.82 9.69
N TRP A 83 -14.59 2.77 10.29
CA TRP A 83 -15.87 2.18 9.87
C TRP A 83 -17.04 3.14 9.98
N ARG A 84 -17.01 4.07 10.96
CA ARG A 84 -18.05 5.07 11.14
C ARG A 84 -18.08 6.08 9.98
N ASN A 85 -16.89 6.56 9.60
CA ASN A 85 -16.74 7.54 8.52
C ASN A 85 -16.45 6.87 7.17
N ARG A 86 -16.43 5.52 7.12
CA ARG A 86 -16.26 4.70 5.91
C ARG A 86 -15.05 5.09 5.08
N ARG A 87 -13.90 5.28 5.74
CA ARG A 87 -12.65 5.66 5.10
C ARG A 87 -11.48 4.81 5.58
N GLY A 88 -10.44 4.71 4.76
CA GLY A 88 -9.20 4.02 5.13
C GLY A 88 -7.97 4.69 4.54
N VAL A 89 -6.82 4.43 5.13
CA VAL A 89 -5.52 4.88 4.62
C VAL A 89 -4.89 3.75 3.83
N THR A 90 -4.31 4.07 2.69
CA THR A 90 -3.75 3.08 1.78
C THR A 90 -2.23 3.17 1.69
N GLY A 91 -1.58 2.00 1.62
CA GLY A 91 -0.15 1.88 1.42
C GLY A 91 0.18 0.74 0.47
N ILE A 92 1.34 0.81 -0.16
CA ILE A 92 1.89 -0.22 -1.05
C ILE A 92 3.41 -0.23 -0.97
N LEU A 93 3.99 -1.42 -1.02
CA LEU A 93 5.41 -1.66 -1.17
C LEU A 93 5.62 -2.70 -2.27
N ILE A 94 6.40 -2.38 -3.31
CA ILE A 94 6.96 -3.37 -4.22
C ILE A 94 8.40 -3.60 -3.77
N GLY A 95 8.61 -4.68 -3.02
CA GLY A 95 9.90 -5.00 -2.41
C GLY A 95 10.88 -5.64 -3.39
N ASP A 96 10.37 -6.45 -4.32
CA ASP A 96 11.20 -7.01 -5.40
C ASP A 96 11.37 -5.99 -6.53
N ARG A 97 12.56 -5.41 -6.61
CA ARG A 97 12.91 -4.36 -7.58
C ARG A 97 12.85 -4.81 -9.03
N SER A 98 12.96 -6.11 -9.30
CA SER A 98 12.83 -6.65 -10.65
C SER A 98 11.43 -6.44 -11.25
N TRP A 99 10.43 -6.17 -10.40
CA TRP A 99 9.05 -5.90 -10.78
C TRP A 99 8.67 -4.41 -10.81
N TRP A 100 9.61 -3.52 -10.56
CA TRP A 100 9.37 -2.09 -10.70
C TRP A 100 9.10 -1.70 -12.15
N ARG A 101 8.21 -0.72 -12.35
CA ARG A 101 7.82 -0.20 -13.68
C ARG A 101 7.18 -1.23 -14.62
N ARG A 102 6.68 -2.35 -14.08
CA ARG A 102 6.02 -3.41 -14.85
C ARG A 102 4.49 -3.47 -14.67
N GLY A 103 3.88 -2.39 -14.14
CA GLY A 103 2.42 -2.32 -13.96
C GLY A 103 1.89 -2.99 -12.69
N VAL A 104 2.73 -3.72 -11.93
CA VAL A 104 2.35 -4.46 -10.72
C VAL A 104 1.64 -3.58 -9.71
N ALA A 105 2.22 -2.41 -9.37
CA ALA A 105 1.63 -1.50 -8.40
C ALA A 105 0.25 -0.98 -8.85
N GLY A 106 0.13 -0.59 -10.13
CA GLY A 106 -1.12 -0.07 -10.67
C GLY A 106 -2.25 -1.09 -10.63
N GLU A 107 -2.00 -2.35 -11.01
CA GLU A 107 -3.03 -3.39 -10.94
C GLU A 107 -3.39 -3.74 -9.50
N ALA A 108 -2.39 -3.86 -8.62
CA ALA A 108 -2.63 -4.10 -7.19
C ALA A 108 -3.50 -3.01 -6.56
N MET A 109 -3.24 -1.74 -6.88
CA MET A 109 -4.05 -0.61 -6.41
C MET A 109 -5.50 -0.68 -6.90
N ARG A 110 -5.72 -1.06 -8.17
CA ARG A 110 -7.07 -1.22 -8.73
C ARG A 110 -7.85 -2.34 -8.02
N LEU A 111 -7.23 -3.50 -7.82
CA LEU A 111 -7.84 -4.62 -7.10
C LEU A 111 -8.22 -4.24 -5.67
N ARG A 112 -7.29 -3.62 -4.92
CA ARG A 112 -7.55 -3.12 -3.57
C ARG A 112 -8.68 -2.10 -3.52
N SER A 113 -8.67 -1.13 -4.44
CA SER A 113 -9.69 -0.07 -4.46
C SER A 113 -11.07 -0.64 -4.77
N ARG A 114 -11.17 -1.58 -5.71
CA ARG A 114 -12.41 -2.31 -5.98
C ARG A 114 -12.93 -3.01 -4.73
N TYR A 115 -12.09 -3.78 -4.05
CA TYR A 115 -12.46 -4.45 -2.80
C TYR A 115 -12.91 -3.46 -1.72
N ALA A 116 -12.21 -2.34 -1.55
CA ALA A 116 -12.56 -1.32 -0.59
C ALA A 116 -13.95 -0.72 -0.82
N PHE A 117 -14.29 -0.47 -2.07
CA PHE A 117 -15.56 0.20 -2.42
C PHE A 117 -16.72 -0.76 -2.60
N GLU A 118 -16.50 -1.95 -3.13
CA GLU A 118 -17.58 -2.92 -3.41
C GLU A 118 -17.84 -3.83 -2.21
N GLU A 119 -16.80 -4.38 -1.59
CA GLU A 119 -16.96 -5.37 -0.53
C GLU A 119 -17.00 -4.74 0.87
N LEU A 120 -16.09 -3.79 1.18
CA LEU A 120 -16.07 -3.14 2.49
C LEU A 120 -17.04 -1.96 2.59
N GLY A 121 -17.57 -1.48 1.47
CA GLY A 121 -18.47 -0.34 1.43
C GLY A 121 -17.82 0.97 1.89
N LEU A 122 -16.51 1.12 1.77
CA LEU A 122 -15.87 2.40 2.07
C LEU A 122 -16.30 3.48 1.07
N GLU A 123 -16.22 4.74 1.49
CA GLU A 123 -16.53 5.89 0.66
C GLU A 123 -15.30 6.67 0.23
N LYS A 124 -14.18 6.47 0.96
CA LYS A 124 -12.96 7.25 0.74
C LYS A 124 -11.72 6.44 1.07
N LEU A 125 -10.75 6.50 0.18
CA LEU A 125 -9.37 6.06 0.42
C LEU A 125 -8.45 7.28 0.43
N VAL A 126 -7.53 7.32 1.40
CA VAL A 126 -6.53 8.39 1.55
C VAL A 126 -5.14 7.77 1.45
N THR A 127 -4.20 8.49 0.90
CA THR A 127 -2.81 8.06 0.81
C THR A 127 -1.86 9.21 1.12
N TYR A 128 -0.67 8.86 1.61
CA TYR A 128 0.42 9.78 1.94
C TYR A 128 1.66 9.32 1.20
N VAL A 129 2.29 10.22 0.46
CA VAL A 129 3.48 9.91 -0.34
C VAL A 129 4.54 10.98 -0.12
N ASN A 130 5.74 10.57 0.26
CA ASN A 130 6.88 11.46 0.32
C ASN A 130 7.05 12.17 -1.04
N GLU A 131 7.26 13.49 -1.04
CA GLU A 131 7.29 14.29 -2.28
C GLU A 131 8.34 13.81 -3.29
N GLY A 132 9.46 13.27 -2.80
CA GLY A 132 10.51 12.68 -3.62
C GLY A 132 10.08 11.40 -4.35
N ASN A 133 9.03 10.72 -3.90
CA ASN A 133 8.52 9.47 -4.50
C ASN A 133 7.57 9.76 -5.68
N VAL A 134 8.09 10.43 -6.71
CA VAL A 134 7.33 10.78 -7.92
C VAL A 134 6.71 9.55 -8.59
N ALA A 135 7.38 8.40 -8.54
CA ALA A 135 6.88 7.16 -9.15
C ALA A 135 5.59 6.66 -8.46
N SER A 136 5.58 6.65 -7.12
CA SER A 136 4.39 6.26 -6.34
C SER A 136 3.24 7.24 -6.58
N ARG A 137 3.51 8.54 -6.53
CA ARG A 137 2.50 9.56 -6.78
C ARG A 137 1.86 9.38 -8.17
N ARG A 138 2.66 9.25 -9.23
CA ARG A 138 2.15 9.03 -10.60
C ARG A 138 1.31 7.75 -10.71
N ALA A 139 1.75 6.65 -10.06
CA ALA A 139 0.98 5.41 -10.06
C ALA A 139 -0.39 5.57 -9.39
N LEU A 140 -0.46 6.34 -8.30
CA LEU A 140 -1.70 6.65 -7.61
C LEU A 140 -2.61 7.57 -8.44
N GLU A 141 -2.06 8.61 -9.06
CA GLU A 141 -2.81 9.48 -9.97
C GLU A 141 -3.41 8.67 -11.15
N HIS A 142 -2.66 7.74 -11.74
CA HIS A 142 -3.18 6.81 -12.77
C HIS A 142 -4.21 5.81 -12.22
N ALA A 143 -4.18 5.52 -10.93
CA ALA A 143 -5.20 4.72 -10.26
C ALA A 143 -6.43 5.54 -9.82
N GLY A 144 -6.47 6.82 -10.19
CA GLY A 144 -7.61 7.72 -10.00
C GLY A 144 -7.56 8.58 -8.74
N TYR A 145 -6.47 8.53 -7.98
CA TYR A 145 -6.32 9.41 -6.82
C TYR A 145 -6.14 10.86 -7.25
N GLN A 146 -6.82 11.75 -6.53
CA GLN A 146 -6.74 13.20 -6.72
C GLN A 146 -5.94 13.85 -5.61
N THR A 147 -5.27 14.95 -5.92
CA THR A 147 -4.49 15.73 -4.93
C THR A 147 -5.43 16.45 -3.96
N VAL A 148 -5.25 16.21 -2.67
CA VAL A 148 -5.87 17.00 -1.59
C VAL A 148 -4.97 18.19 -1.24
N GLY A 149 -3.66 17.96 -1.12
CA GLY A 149 -2.70 18.97 -0.74
C GLY A 149 -1.32 18.41 -0.39
N MET A 150 -0.56 19.23 0.34
CA MET A 150 0.77 18.87 0.84
C MET A 150 0.85 19.14 2.33
N HIS A 151 1.36 18.18 3.08
CA HIS A 151 1.83 18.40 4.45
C HIS A 151 3.28 18.85 4.39
N ARG A 152 3.55 20.08 4.80
CA ARG A 152 4.90 20.62 4.78
C ARG A 152 5.70 20.19 5.99
N HIS A 153 7.01 19.90 5.78
CA HIS A 153 7.94 19.46 6.84
C HIS A 153 7.34 18.31 7.68
N HIS A 154 6.77 17.32 7.00
CA HIS A 154 5.98 16.27 7.67
C HIS A 154 6.80 15.08 8.12
N GLU A 155 7.84 14.74 7.37
CA GLU A 155 8.73 13.61 7.67
C GLU A 155 10.18 14.07 7.77
N TRP A 156 10.88 13.60 8.81
CA TRP A 156 12.31 13.80 8.95
C TRP A 156 13.03 12.58 8.38
N GLN A 157 13.69 12.72 7.25
CA GLN A 157 14.39 11.64 6.58
C GLN A 157 15.74 12.13 6.03
N HIS A 158 16.76 11.27 6.10
CA HIS A 158 18.11 11.58 5.56
C HIS A 158 18.69 12.94 6.01
N GLY A 159 18.41 13.33 7.26
CA GLY A 159 18.92 14.59 7.82
C GLY A 159 18.20 15.86 7.36
N GLN A 160 17.03 15.73 6.75
CA GLN A 160 16.23 16.88 6.29
C GLN A 160 14.73 16.63 6.43
N TRP A 161 13.97 17.73 6.44
CA TRP A 161 12.51 17.68 6.37
C TRP A 161 12.05 17.41 4.93
N SER A 162 11.11 16.50 4.78
CA SER A 162 10.42 16.22 3.52
C SER A 162 8.94 16.57 3.63
N ASP A 163 8.40 17.10 2.56
CA ASP A 163 6.97 17.30 2.42
C ASP A 163 6.30 15.98 2.03
N VAL A 164 5.01 15.85 2.34
CA VAL A 164 4.22 14.66 2.03
C VAL A 164 3.00 15.06 1.22
N TRP A 165 2.91 14.53 0.01
CA TRP A 165 1.72 14.64 -0.81
C TRP A 165 0.57 13.83 -0.22
N VAL A 166 -0.61 14.44 -0.16
CA VAL A 166 -1.84 13.81 0.28
C VAL A 166 -2.76 13.62 -0.92
N GLY A 167 -3.10 12.37 -1.18
CA GLY A 167 -4.04 12.01 -2.24
C GLY A 167 -5.27 11.32 -1.67
N GLU A 168 -6.39 11.47 -2.37
CA GLU A 168 -7.64 10.78 -2.03
C GLU A 168 -8.28 10.16 -3.26
N LEU A 169 -9.02 9.08 -3.06
CA LEU A 169 -9.90 8.47 -4.05
C LEU A 169 -11.28 8.32 -3.43
N LEU A 170 -12.27 9.01 -3.97
CA LEU A 170 -13.66 8.88 -3.57
C LEU A 170 -14.33 7.76 -4.37
N ARG A 171 -15.29 7.08 -3.73
CA ARG A 171 -16.06 6.00 -4.38
C ARG A 171 -16.79 6.47 -5.64
N GLU A 172 -17.34 7.69 -5.63
CA GLU A 172 -18.01 8.28 -6.80
C GLU A 172 -17.04 8.50 -7.95
N THR A 173 -15.84 9.06 -7.68
CA THR A 173 -14.79 9.26 -8.68
C THR A 173 -14.32 7.93 -9.27
N TRP A 174 -14.10 6.93 -8.41
CA TRP A 174 -13.71 5.59 -8.84
C TRP A 174 -14.78 4.94 -9.73
N ARG A 175 -16.06 5.06 -9.38
CA ARG A 175 -17.17 4.52 -10.19
C ARG A 175 -17.24 5.17 -11.58
N ALA A 176 -17.06 6.48 -11.67
CA ALA A 176 -17.06 7.18 -12.94
C ALA A 176 -15.98 6.66 -13.91
N GLN A 177 -14.82 6.28 -13.37
CA GLN A 177 -13.71 5.71 -14.17
C GLN A 177 -13.93 4.26 -14.64
N GLN A 178 -14.96 3.56 -14.16
CA GLN A 178 -15.28 2.19 -14.60
C GLN A 178 -16.26 2.17 -15.78
N ILE A 179 -16.82 3.33 -16.14
CA ILE A 179 -17.87 3.44 -17.18
C ILE A 179 -17.27 3.82 -18.54
N ASP A 180 -16.04 4.33 -18.56
CA ASP A 180 -15.26 4.67 -19.76
C ASP A 180 -14.40 3.47 -20.22
#